data_0034a37a5bf4a8a409025f3c7beabd14
#
_entry.id   0034a37a5bf4a8a409025f3c7beabd14
#
_cell.length_a   1.000
_cell.length_b   1.000
_cell.length_c   1.000
_cell.angle_alpha   90.00
_cell.angle_beta   90.00
_cell.angle_gamma   90.00
#
_symmetry.space_group_name_H-M   'P 1'
#
loop_
_entity.id
_entity.type
_entity.pdbx_description
1 polymer ?
#
loop_
_entity_poly.entity_id
_entity_poly.type
_entity_poly.pdbx_seq_one_letter_code
_entity_poly.pdbx_strand_id
1 'polypeptide(L)'
;MASGCWVIAHECGHHAFHPNRRVEALVGFVLHSLLLVPYYTWQRSHAVHHAHCNHLEEGETHVPPRADSPFGQLVLAVNRRLGPALFGCLSLVNHLLLGWPLYLLFGVASGSDYGSPTSHFWLGKPFRNGRRLLFPDSFRSLMRLSNLGVLAMLVILGRAAMAWSPARVLCVYGLPYLVINAWLVAYTWLQHTDLDIPHFTRGDSTWAKGALLTVDRSYGPLLNFLHHGIGATHVCHHVNPSIPHYNAWRGTALLRQRFPLLVRYDPTPIPQALCRIASRCAVVYQARESLDKGSLSGSSELERVPLAVNCL
;
A
#
# COMPACT_ATOMS: atom_id res chain seq x y z
N MET A 1 4.76 12.89 14.37
CA MET A 1 3.88 14.01 14.00
C MET A 1 3.70 14.16 12.48
N ALA A 2 4.73 14.24 11.66
CA ALA A 2 4.56 14.41 10.21
C ALA A 2 3.83 13.23 9.52
N SER A 3 3.98 11.99 10.00
CA SER A 3 3.16 10.85 9.55
C SER A 3 1.67 11.06 9.89
N GLY A 4 1.33 11.70 11.02
CA GLY A 4 -0.05 12.07 11.33
C GLY A 4 -0.60 13.10 10.35
N CYS A 5 0.21 14.11 9.94
CA CYS A 5 -0.19 15.04 8.88
C CYS A 5 -0.45 14.31 7.55
N TRP A 6 0.35 13.29 7.23
CA TRP A 6 0.11 12.43 6.07
C TRP A 6 -1.24 11.71 6.18
N VAL A 7 -1.57 11.16 7.36
CA VAL A 7 -2.86 10.47 7.59
C VAL A 7 -4.05 11.43 7.45
N ILE A 8 -3.94 12.69 7.92
CA ILE A 8 -4.99 13.69 7.71
C ILE A 8 -5.17 13.98 6.20
N ALA A 9 -4.10 14.13 5.43
CA ALA A 9 -4.20 14.30 3.98
C ALA A 9 -4.79 13.07 3.29
N HIS A 10 -4.48 11.87 3.79
CA HIS A 10 -5.05 10.61 3.34
C HIS A 10 -6.56 10.56 3.59
N GLU A 11 -7.06 11.01 4.76
CA GLU A 11 -8.50 11.15 5.02
C GLU A 11 -9.17 12.15 4.07
N CYS A 12 -8.49 13.26 3.76
CA CYS A 12 -8.96 14.18 2.70
C CYS A 12 -9.10 13.45 1.35
N GLY A 13 -8.20 12.53 1.05
CA GLY A 13 -8.25 11.70 -0.16
C GLY A 13 -9.47 10.78 -0.21
N HIS A 14 -9.93 10.31 0.93
CA HIS A 14 -11.11 9.45 1.09
C HIS A 14 -12.42 10.21 1.35
N HIS A 15 -12.36 11.51 1.42
CA HIS A 15 -13.53 12.32 1.76
C HIS A 15 -14.09 12.08 3.17
N ALA A 16 -13.20 11.77 4.11
CA ALA A 16 -13.51 11.52 5.51
C ALA A 16 -13.21 12.72 6.43
N PHE A 17 -12.55 13.76 5.93
CA PHE A 17 -12.04 14.86 6.75
C PHE A 17 -13.06 15.98 6.99
N HIS A 18 -13.78 16.42 5.94
CA HIS A 18 -14.67 17.60 6.03
C HIS A 18 -15.86 17.49 5.06
N PRO A 19 -17.07 17.97 5.43
CA PRO A 19 -18.24 17.91 4.53
C PRO A 19 -18.06 18.73 3.24
N ASN A 20 -17.28 19.81 3.29
CA ASN A 20 -16.98 20.63 2.11
C ASN A 20 -15.77 20.05 1.34
N ARG A 21 -16.02 19.54 0.14
CA ARG A 21 -15.02 18.93 -0.74
C ARG A 21 -13.88 19.87 -1.15
N ARG A 22 -14.14 21.18 -1.22
CA ARG A 22 -13.08 22.17 -1.55
C ARG A 22 -12.10 22.33 -0.39
N VAL A 23 -12.60 22.30 0.85
CA VAL A 23 -11.77 22.34 2.05
C VAL A 23 -10.89 21.09 2.12
N GLU A 24 -11.46 19.91 1.92
CA GLU A 24 -10.70 18.66 1.88
C GLU A 24 -9.60 18.69 0.80
N ALA A 25 -9.99 19.06 -0.42
CA ALA A 25 -9.04 19.13 -1.53
C ALA A 25 -7.88 20.10 -1.26
N LEU A 26 -8.16 21.25 -0.65
CA LEU A 26 -7.14 22.23 -0.27
C LEU A 26 -6.22 21.68 0.83
N VAL A 27 -6.80 21.16 1.91
CA VAL A 27 -6.02 20.63 3.05
C VAL A 27 -5.17 19.44 2.61
N GLY A 28 -5.76 18.47 1.90
CA GLY A 28 -5.05 17.31 1.38
C GLY A 28 -3.92 17.69 0.42
N PHE A 29 -4.19 18.62 -0.51
CA PHE A 29 -3.19 19.13 -1.45
C PHE A 29 -2.01 19.80 -0.73
N VAL A 30 -2.28 20.68 0.24
CA VAL A 30 -1.22 21.39 0.99
C VAL A 30 -0.40 20.41 1.81
N LEU A 31 -1.03 19.58 2.63
CA LEU A 31 -0.33 18.65 3.51
C LEU A 31 0.50 17.62 2.72
N HIS A 32 -0.04 17.05 1.63
CA HIS A 32 0.71 16.13 0.80
C HIS A 32 1.84 16.83 0.05
N SER A 33 1.63 18.04 -0.49
CA SER A 33 2.70 18.80 -1.15
C SER A 33 3.86 19.11 -0.20
N LEU A 34 3.57 19.46 1.06
CA LEU A 34 4.60 19.64 2.10
C LEU A 34 5.41 18.38 2.37
N LEU A 35 4.86 17.20 2.09
CA LEU A 35 5.51 15.89 2.23
C LEU A 35 6.01 15.33 0.90
N LEU A 36 6.11 16.14 -0.15
CA LEU A 36 6.53 15.76 -1.52
C LEU A 36 5.66 14.65 -2.13
N VAL A 37 4.38 14.61 -1.78
CA VAL A 37 3.40 13.67 -2.34
C VAL A 37 2.53 14.39 -3.36
N PRO A 38 2.41 13.91 -4.60
CA PRO A 38 1.55 14.51 -5.62
C PRO A 38 0.07 14.13 -5.34
N TYR A 39 -0.66 14.99 -4.63
CA TYR A 39 -1.94 14.70 -3.99
C TYR A 39 -2.99 14.05 -4.89
N TYR A 40 -3.36 14.65 -6.02
CA TYR A 40 -4.46 14.14 -6.83
C TYR A 40 -4.13 12.83 -7.54
N THR A 41 -2.88 12.65 -7.97
CA THR A 41 -2.45 11.38 -8.56
C THR A 41 -2.40 10.29 -7.51
N TRP A 42 -1.87 10.59 -6.33
CA TRP A 42 -1.92 9.67 -5.21
C TRP A 42 -3.36 9.34 -4.79
N GLN A 43 -4.25 10.32 -4.68
CA GLN A 43 -5.67 10.11 -4.34
C GLN A 43 -6.32 9.12 -5.31
N ARG A 44 -6.06 9.25 -6.63
CA ARG A 44 -6.59 8.34 -7.63
C ARG A 44 -6.02 6.93 -7.50
N SER A 45 -4.70 6.79 -7.40
CA SER A 45 -4.05 5.49 -7.28
C SER A 45 -4.53 4.78 -6.01
N HIS A 46 -4.64 5.51 -4.91
CA HIS A 46 -5.11 4.97 -3.65
C HIS A 46 -6.60 4.56 -3.67
N ALA A 47 -7.44 5.29 -4.39
CA ALA A 47 -8.83 4.86 -4.62
C ALA A 47 -8.90 3.55 -5.45
N VAL A 48 -8.01 3.36 -6.43
CA VAL A 48 -7.89 2.10 -7.17
C VAL A 48 -7.38 0.97 -6.27
N HIS A 49 -6.41 1.26 -5.39
CA HIS A 49 -5.94 0.31 -4.40
C HIS A 49 -7.08 -0.21 -3.50
N HIS A 50 -7.95 0.66 -2.98
CA HIS A 50 -9.13 0.25 -2.20
C HIS A 50 -10.13 -0.57 -3.00
N ALA A 51 -10.29 -0.28 -4.28
CA ALA A 51 -11.22 -1.01 -5.15
C ALA A 51 -10.71 -2.42 -5.53
N HIS A 52 -9.39 -2.61 -5.60
CA HIS A 52 -8.74 -3.83 -6.11
C HIS A 52 -7.66 -4.37 -5.16
N CYS A 53 -7.92 -4.31 -3.86
CA CYS A 53 -7.02 -4.85 -2.86
C CYS A 53 -6.82 -6.36 -3.05
N ASN A 54 -5.60 -6.86 -2.93
CA ASN A 54 -5.21 -8.27 -3.10
C ASN A 54 -5.54 -8.87 -4.49
N HIS A 55 -5.69 -8.04 -5.52
CA HIS A 55 -5.97 -8.49 -6.89
C HIS A 55 -4.68 -8.55 -7.72
N LEU A 56 -4.34 -9.72 -8.30
CA LEU A 56 -3.07 -9.95 -9.02
C LEU A 56 -2.95 -9.15 -10.32
N GLU A 57 -4.06 -8.93 -11.02
CA GLU A 57 -4.06 -8.21 -12.30
C GLU A 57 -4.38 -6.73 -12.13
N GLU A 58 -5.40 -6.41 -11.33
CA GLU A 58 -5.94 -5.04 -11.20
C GLU A 58 -5.50 -4.32 -9.92
N GLY A 59 -4.74 -4.98 -9.05
CA GLY A 59 -4.17 -4.35 -7.85
C GLY A 59 -3.22 -3.22 -8.22
N GLU A 60 -3.38 -2.06 -7.60
CA GLU A 60 -2.58 -0.87 -7.91
C GLU A 60 -1.20 -0.95 -7.27
N THR A 61 -1.12 -1.52 -6.07
CA THR A 61 0.13 -1.70 -5.32
C THR A 61 0.06 -2.95 -4.42
N HIS A 62 1.19 -3.31 -3.82
CA HIS A 62 1.33 -4.50 -2.96
C HIS A 62 1.02 -5.83 -3.66
N VAL A 63 1.15 -5.88 -4.98
CA VAL A 63 1.00 -7.11 -5.76
C VAL A 63 2.37 -7.81 -5.82
N PRO A 64 2.53 -8.96 -5.16
CA PRO A 64 3.79 -9.70 -5.21
C PRO A 64 3.98 -10.33 -6.59
N PRO A 65 5.24 -10.51 -7.06
CA PRO A 65 5.50 -11.20 -8.30
C PRO A 65 5.07 -12.67 -8.18
N ARG A 66 4.47 -13.20 -9.24
CA ARG A 66 4.14 -14.62 -9.32
C ARG A 66 5.43 -15.44 -9.35
N ALA A 67 5.46 -16.54 -8.62
CA ALA A 67 6.62 -17.43 -8.54
C ALA A 67 7.04 -18.02 -9.89
N ASP A 68 6.08 -18.23 -10.81
CA ASP A 68 6.30 -18.73 -12.18
C ASP A 68 6.72 -17.65 -13.18
N SER A 69 6.69 -16.38 -12.79
CA SER A 69 7.14 -15.26 -13.65
C SER A 69 8.67 -15.17 -13.71
N PRO A 70 9.26 -14.61 -14.79
CA PRO A 70 10.72 -14.40 -14.86
C PRO A 70 11.28 -13.61 -13.68
N PHE A 71 10.57 -12.56 -13.24
CA PHE A 71 10.97 -11.77 -12.08
C PHE A 71 10.84 -12.54 -10.77
N GLY A 72 9.75 -13.32 -10.59
CA GLY A 72 9.58 -14.18 -9.43
C GLY A 72 10.67 -15.24 -9.33
N GLN A 73 11.05 -15.86 -10.46
CA GLN A 73 12.15 -16.83 -10.51
C GLN A 73 13.49 -16.19 -10.13
N LEU A 74 13.75 -14.95 -10.57
CA LEU A 74 14.93 -14.20 -10.14
C LEU A 74 14.94 -13.96 -8.63
N VAL A 75 13.81 -13.50 -8.07
CA VAL A 75 13.65 -13.29 -6.62
C VAL A 75 13.92 -14.58 -5.83
N LEU A 76 13.35 -15.68 -6.27
CA LEU A 76 13.57 -17.01 -5.67
C LEU A 76 15.04 -17.46 -5.77
N ALA A 77 15.69 -17.23 -6.91
CA ALA A 77 17.11 -17.56 -7.09
C ALA A 77 18.01 -16.73 -6.16
N VAL A 78 17.75 -15.43 -6.03
CA VAL A 78 18.48 -14.56 -5.12
C VAL A 78 18.26 -14.99 -3.67
N ASN A 79 17.03 -15.30 -3.28
CA ASN A 79 16.74 -15.77 -1.92
C ASN A 79 17.45 -17.09 -1.60
N ARG A 80 17.42 -18.06 -2.51
CA ARG A 80 18.17 -19.34 -2.34
C ARG A 80 19.68 -19.11 -2.20
N ARG A 81 20.25 -18.14 -2.93
CA ARG A 81 21.69 -17.86 -2.91
C ARG A 81 22.13 -17.13 -1.64
N LEU A 82 21.33 -16.20 -1.14
CA LEU A 82 21.65 -15.38 0.03
C LEU A 82 21.20 -16.03 1.34
N GLY A 83 20.23 -16.92 1.29
CA GLY A 83 19.49 -17.43 2.44
C GLY A 83 18.44 -16.43 2.95
N PRO A 84 17.41 -16.93 3.66
CA PRO A 84 16.24 -16.11 4.03
C PRO A 84 16.56 -14.94 4.96
N ALA A 85 17.57 -15.08 5.82
CA ALA A 85 17.95 -14.02 6.76
C ALA A 85 18.57 -12.81 6.05
N LEU A 86 19.59 -13.03 5.20
CA LEU A 86 20.24 -11.94 4.46
C LEU A 86 19.31 -11.35 3.40
N PHE A 87 18.58 -12.20 2.67
CA PHE A 87 17.58 -11.76 1.73
C PHE A 87 16.53 -10.88 2.42
N GLY A 88 15.98 -11.31 3.55
CA GLY A 88 15.00 -10.56 4.33
C GLY A 88 15.53 -9.22 4.82
N CYS A 89 16.77 -9.17 5.29
CA CYS A 89 17.41 -7.92 5.71
C CYS A 89 17.54 -6.94 4.54
N LEU A 90 18.05 -7.39 3.39
CA LEU A 90 18.18 -6.55 2.18
C LEU A 90 16.82 -6.11 1.64
N SER A 91 15.84 -7.01 1.63
CA SER A 91 14.46 -6.70 1.24
C SER A 91 13.86 -5.63 2.15
N LEU A 92 14.01 -5.77 3.46
CA LEU A 92 13.51 -4.80 4.45
C LEU A 92 14.12 -3.41 4.22
N VAL A 93 15.45 -3.33 4.12
CA VAL A 93 16.16 -2.07 3.88
C VAL A 93 15.71 -1.43 2.57
N ASN A 94 15.63 -2.23 1.48
CA ASN A 94 15.18 -1.74 0.18
C ASN A 94 13.76 -1.19 0.24
N HIS A 95 12.82 -1.92 0.85
CA HIS A 95 11.42 -1.49 0.95
C HIS A 95 11.29 -0.22 1.78
N LEU A 96 11.91 -0.15 2.96
CA LEU A 96 11.77 1.01 3.85
C LEU A 96 12.45 2.27 3.31
N LEU A 97 13.57 2.15 2.59
CA LEU A 97 14.28 3.31 2.04
C LEU A 97 13.80 3.71 0.64
N LEU A 98 13.54 2.74 -0.24
CA LEU A 98 13.27 2.99 -1.65
C LEU A 98 11.83 2.71 -2.07
N GLY A 99 11.04 1.97 -1.28
CA GLY A 99 9.69 1.55 -1.65
C GLY A 99 8.79 2.73 -2.02
N TRP A 100 8.74 3.76 -1.19
CA TRP A 100 7.91 4.93 -1.45
C TRP A 100 8.33 5.75 -2.68
N PRO A 101 9.60 6.18 -2.83
CA PRO A 101 10.01 6.89 -4.05
C PRO A 101 9.88 6.05 -5.32
N LEU A 102 10.17 4.75 -5.27
CA LEU A 102 10.01 3.87 -6.43
C LEU A 102 8.53 3.68 -6.80
N TYR A 103 7.64 3.62 -5.82
CA TYR A 103 6.20 3.62 -6.05
C TYR A 103 5.73 4.89 -6.75
N LEU A 104 6.10 6.07 -6.25
CA LEU A 104 5.68 7.34 -6.85
C LEU A 104 6.25 7.55 -8.26
N LEU A 105 7.50 7.15 -8.49
CA LEU A 105 8.20 7.39 -9.75
C LEU A 105 7.88 6.35 -10.82
N PHE A 106 7.68 5.09 -10.44
CA PHE A 106 7.63 3.97 -11.38
C PHE A 106 6.44 3.03 -11.20
N GLY A 107 5.60 3.22 -10.17
CA GLY A 107 4.46 2.36 -9.90
C GLY A 107 4.87 0.90 -9.66
N VAL A 108 5.94 0.69 -8.89
CA VAL A 108 6.41 -0.67 -8.56
C VAL A 108 5.37 -1.43 -7.75
N ALA A 109 5.35 -2.75 -7.90
CA ALA A 109 4.42 -3.67 -7.24
C ALA A 109 2.94 -3.50 -7.65
N SER A 110 2.66 -2.99 -8.85
CA SER A 110 1.33 -2.99 -9.44
C SER A 110 1.04 -4.29 -10.21
N GLY A 111 -0.26 -4.61 -10.35
CA GLY A 111 -0.74 -5.78 -11.07
C GLY A 111 -0.48 -5.71 -12.58
N SER A 112 -0.63 -6.85 -13.25
CA SER A 112 -0.26 -7.03 -14.66
C SER A 112 -1.07 -6.18 -15.65
N ASP A 113 -2.23 -5.68 -15.25
CA ASP A 113 -3.07 -4.81 -16.09
C ASP A 113 -2.54 -3.39 -16.22
N TYR A 114 -1.77 -2.92 -15.22
CA TYR A 114 -1.10 -1.63 -15.31
C TYR A 114 0.27 -1.81 -15.98
N GLY A 115 0.48 -1.08 -17.05
CA GLY A 115 1.80 -1.08 -17.68
C GLY A 115 2.85 -0.45 -16.76
N SER A 116 4.05 -0.99 -16.80
CA SER A 116 5.19 -0.44 -16.04
C SER A 116 6.18 0.24 -17.00
N PRO A 117 6.75 1.40 -16.61
CA PRO A 117 6.52 2.14 -15.38
C PRO A 117 5.27 3.02 -15.42
N THR A 118 4.56 3.12 -14.29
CA THR A 118 3.44 4.04 -14.09
C THR A 118 3.84 5.10 -13.08
N SER A 119 4.00 6.34 -13.53
CA SER A 119 4.45 7.43 -12.66
C SER A 119 3.29 8.29 -12.16
N HIS A 120 3.40 8.76 -10.93
CA HIS A 120 2.48 9.76 -10.36
C HIS A 120 2.77 11.19 -10.87
N PHE A 121 3.90 11.41 -11.56
CA PHE A 121 4.37 12.72 -11.98
C PHE A 121 4.22 13.01 -13.47
N TRP A 122 4.14 11.98 -14.33
CA TRP A 122 4.01 12.15 -15.78
C TRP A 122 3.12 11.10 -16.40
N LEU A 123 2.41 11.50 -17.45
CA LEU A 123 1.64 10.59 -18.29
C LEU A 123 2.62 9.93 -19.28
N GLY A 124 3.01 8.72 -18.99
CA GLY A 124 3.81 7.88 -19.86
C GLY A 124 2.94 6.83 -20.58
N LYS A 125 3.32 6.46 -21.80
CA LYS A 125 2.85 5.20 -22.34
C LYS A 125 3.57 4.09 -21.58
N PRO A 126 2.84 3.09 -21.06
CA PRO A 126 3.49 1.97 -20.39
C PRO A 126 4.45 1.26 -21.35
N PHE A 127 5.61 0.85 -20.87
CA PHE A 127 6.60 0.08 -21.64
C PHE A 127 6.07 -1.30 -22.05
N ARG A 128 5.10 -1.83 -21.30
CA ARG A 128 4.35 -3.03 -21.63
C ARG A 128 2.91 -2.66 -21.92
N ASN A 129 2.27 -3.37 -22.84
CA ASN A 129 0.86 -3.22 -23.19
C ASN A 129 -0.04 -3.51 -21.98
N GLY A 130 -0.13 -2.56 -21.07
CA GLY A 130 -1.09 -2.60 -19.97
C GLY A 130 -2.51 -2.49 -20.57
N ARG A 131 -3.43 -3.27 -20.04
CA ARG A 131 -4.84 -3.23 -20.43
C ARG A 131 -5.56 -2.01 -19.86
N ARG A 132 -5.02 -1.38 -18.82
CA ARG A 132 -5.59 -0.24 -18.11
C ARG A 132 -4.57 0.87 -17.93
N LEU A 133 -5.04 2.11 -17.97
CA LEU A 133 -4.26 3.28 -17.61
C LEU A 133 -4.68 3.74 -16.21
N LEU A 134 -3.75 3.77 -15.27
CA LEU A 134 -4.00 4.33 -13.94
C LEU A 134 -4.36 5.82 -14.06
N PHE A 135 -3.65 6.56 -14.90
CA PHE A 135 -3.87 7.98 -15.19
C PHE A 135 -4.25 8.18 -16.66
N PRO A 136 -5.55 8.29 -17.00
CA PRO A 136 -5.97 8.62 -18.36
C PRO A 136 -5.63 10.07 -18.71
N ASP A 137 -5.65 10.41 -20.02
CA ASP A 137 -5.34 11.76 -20.50
C ASP A 137 -6.21 12.86 -19.87
N SER A 138 -7.46 12.56 -19.53
CA SER A 138 -8.37 13.46 -18.83
C SER A 138 -7.84 13.86 -17.43
N PHE A 139 -6.92 13.10 -16.85
CA PHE A 139 -6.33 13.37 -15.53
C PHE A 139 -5.12 14.33 -15.58
N ARG A 140 -4.70 14.75 -16.77
CA ARG A 140 -3.50 15.56 -17.01
C ARG A 140 -3.47 16.87 -16.22
N SER A 141 -4.58 17.57 -16.11
CA SER A 141 -4.65 18.84 -15.39
C SER A 141 -4.45 18.67 -13.87
N LEU A 142 -5.05 17.63 -13.27
CA LEU A 142 -4.89 17.31 -11.86
C LEU A 142 -3.47 16.81 -11.55
N MET A 143 -2.86 16.07 -12.45
CA MET A 143 -1.46 15.67 -12.35
C MET A 143 -0.53 16.88 -12.37
N ARG A 144 -0.75 17.83 -13.31
CA ARG A 144 0.02 19.08 -13.35
C ARG A 144 -0.13 19.90 -12.07
N LEU A 145 -1.34 19.99 -11.54
CA LEU A 145 -1.58 20.68 -10.27
C LEU A 145 -0.85 20.01 -9.11
N SER A 146 -0.88 18.67 -9.04
CA SER A 146 -0.10 17.91 -8.05
C SER A 146 1.40 18.19 -8.15
N ASN A 147 1.92 18.22 -9.38
CA ASN A 147 3.34 18.49 -9.64
C ASN A 147 3.74 19.91 -9.25
N LEU A 148 2.85 20.91 -9.46
CA LEU A 148 3.09 22.30 -9.01
C LEU A 148 3.22 22.38 -7.50
N GLY A 149 2.41 21.64 -6.74
CA GLY A 149 2.53 21.59 -5.28
C GLY A 149 3.87 21.02 -4.83
N VAL A 150 4.27 19.88 -5.41
CA VAL A 150 5.58 19.26 -5.11
C VAL A 150 6.74 20.17 -5.53
N LEU A 151 6.67 20.79 -6.72
CA LEU A 151 7.68 21.71 -7.20
C LEU A 151 7.81 22.94 -6.29
N ALA A 152 6.69 23.51 -5.84
CA ALA A 152 6.70 24.62 -4.90
C ALA A 152 7.44 24.27 -3.61
N MET A 153 7.20 23.06 -3.07
CA MET A 153 7.92 22.60 -1.87
C MET A 153 9.41 22.37 -2.16
N LEU A 154 9.78 21.81 -3.31
CA LEU A 154 11.20 21.67 -3.70
C LEU A 154 11.90 23.03 -3.82
N VAL A 155 11.21 24.05 -4.37
CA VAL A 155 11.74 25.41 -4.44
C VAL A 155 11.93 25.98 -3.03
N ILE A 156 10.98 25.81 -2.12
CA ILE A 156 11.09 26.23 -0.71
C ILE A 156 12.31 25.58 -0.05
N LEU A 157 12.49 24.27 -0.22
CA LEU A 157 13.63 23.54 0.33
C LEU A 157 14.97 24.02 -0.28
N GLY A 158 15.00 24.29 -1.59
CA GLY A 158 16.19 24.83 -2.25
C GLY A 158 16.55 26.23 -1.70
N ARG A 159 15.55 27.10 -1.54
CA ARG A 159 15.76 28.43 -0.92
C ARG A 159 16.23 28.31 0.53
N ALA A 160 15.63 27.42 1.31
CA ALA A 160 16.06 27.16 2.68
C ALA A 160 17.49 26.62 2.74
N ALA A 161 17.91 25.75 1.81
CA ALA A 161 19.27 25.26 1.71
C ALA A 161 20.30 26.36 1.40
N MET A 162 19.93 27.32 0.55
CA MET A 162 20.75 28.49 0.28
C MET A 162 20.83 29.44 1.48
N ALA A 163 19.72 29.63 2.21
CA ALA A 163 19.67 30.55 3.36
C ALA A 163 20.30 29.98 4.63
N TRP A 164 20.17 28.69 4.89
CA TRP A 164 20.64 28.06 6.14
C TRP A 164 21.88 27.19 5.95
N SER A 165 21.81 26.20 5.12
CA SER A 165 22.78 25.27 4.54
C SER A 165 22.08 23.97 4.11
N PRO A 166 22.62 23.24 3.13
CA PRO A 166 22.08 21.93 2.73
C PRO A 166 22.04 20.90 3.88
N ALA A 167 23.07 20.88 4.73
CA ALA A 167 23.15 19.99 5.87
C ALA A 167 22.01 20.23 6.88
N ARG A 168 21.70 21.50 7.16
CA ARG A 168 20.60 21.84 8.07
C ARG A 168 19.24 21.43 7.50
N VAL A 169 19.01 21.67 6.22
CA VAL A 169 17.76 21.22 5.54
C VAL A 169 17.66 19.69 5.52
N LEU A 170 18.77 18.99 5.27
CA LEU A 170 18.79 17.54 5.38
C LEU A 170 18.39 17.06 6.78
N CYS A 171 18.94 17.66 7.84
CA CYS A 171 18.61 17.27 9.22
C CYS A 171 17.15 17.59 9.60
N VAL A 172 16.65 18.78 9.22
CA VAL A 172 15.32 19.26 9.68
C VAL A 172 14.18 18.70 8.83
N TYR A 173 14.42 18.46 7.54
CA TYR A 173 13.40 17.98 6.61
C TYR A 173 13.75 16.59 6.01
N GLY A 174 14.94 16.41 5.47
CA GLY A 174 15.32 15.21 4.72
C GLY A 174 15.28 13.93 5.58
N LEU A 175 15.90 13.94 6.77
CA LEU A 175 15.85 12.78 7.68
C LEU A 175 14.43 12.48 8.18
N PRO A 176 13.63 13.47 8.67
CA PRO A 176 12.21 13.25 8.97
C PRO A 176 11.42 12.70 7.77
N TYR A 177 11.67 13.19 6.56
CA TYR A 177 11.02 12.70 5.35
C TYR A 177 11.33 11.22 5.07
N LEU A 178 12.59 10.80 5.22
CA LEU A 178 12.96 9.38 5.09
C LEU A 178 12.25 8.51 6.14
N VAL A 179 12.15 8.99 7.39
CA VAL A 179 11.42 8.29 8.45
C VAL A 179 9.93 8.16 8.12
N ILE A 180 9.31 9.21 7.57
CA ILE A 180 7.91 9.15 7.12
C ILE A 180 7.74 8.11 6.02
N ASN A 181 8.61 8.12 5.00
CA ASN A 181 8.56 7.16 3.90
C ASN A 181 8.69 5.72 4.40
N ALA A 182 9.62 5.47 5.34
CA ALA A 182 9.75 4.15 5.97
C ALA A 182 8.47 3.73 6.71
N TRP A 183 7.83 4.64 7.45
CA TRP A 183 6.56 4.37 8.11
C TRP A 183 5.43 4.12 7.12
N LEU A 184 5.32 4.90 6.03
CA LEU A 184 4.31 4.68 4.99
C LEU A 184 4.42 3.27 4.41
N VAL A 185 5.63 2.86 4.04
CA VAL A 185 5.86 1.51 3.53
C VAL A 185 5.61 0.45 4.60
N ALA A 186 6.05 0.66 5.84
CA ALA A 186 5.81 -0.29 6.93
C ALA A 186 4.32 -0.51 7.17
N TYR A 187 3.51 0.57 7.21
CA TYR A 187 2.05 0.46 7.36
C TYR A 187 1.42 -0.27 6.18
N THR A 188 1.68 0.18 4.97
CA THR A 188 1.03 -0.39 3.79
C THR A 188 1.46 -1.84 3.57
N TRP A 189 2.74 -2.16 3.70
CA TRP A 189 3.24 -3.52 3.52
C TRP A 189 2.69 -4.49 4.57
N LEU A 190 2.76 -4.12 5.86
CA LEU A 190 2.29 -4.96 6.95
C LEU A 190 0.77 -5.21 6.92
N GLN A 191 -0.03 -4.21 6.53
CA GLN A 191 -1.48 -4.36 6.48
C GLN A 191 -1.99 -5.16 5.27
N HIS A 192 -1.18 -5.30 4.22
CA HIS A 192 -1.56 -5.99 2.99
C HIS A 192 -0.81 -7.30 2.75
N THR A 193 0.10 -7.68 3.64
CA THR A 193 0.95 -8.86 3.44
C THR A 193 1.07 -9.67 4.70
N ASP A 194 0.80 -10.98 4.59
CA ASP A 194 1.18 -12.01 5.56
C ASP A 194 1.22 -13.36 4.86
N LEU A 195 1.70 -14.40 5.56
CA LEU A 195 1.86 -15.76 5.04
C LEU A 195 0.54 -16.39 4.54
N ASP A 196 -0.56 -16.00 5.16
CA ASP A 196 -1.90 -16.57 4.94
C ASP A 196 -2.89 -15.58 4.30
N ILE A 197 -2.38 -14.45 3.75
CA ILE A 197 -3.20 -13.54 2.96
C ILE A 197 -3.19 -13.99 1.50
N PRO A 198 -4.34 -14.43 0.95
CA PRO A 198 -4.44 -14.81 -0.44
C PRO A 198 -4.46 -13.59 -1.36
N HIS A 199 -4.01 -13.79 -2.60
CA HIS A 199 -4.21 -12.88 -3.72
C HIS A 199 -5.14 -13.54 -4.74
N PHE A 200 -6.01 -12.74 -5.34
CA PHE A 200 -7.08 -13.24 -6.22
C PHE A 200 -6.81 -12.89 -7.67
N THR A 201 -7.24 -13.78 -8.56
CA THR A 201 -7.37 -13.50 -9.98
C THR A 201 -8.72 -12.86 -10.29
N ARG A 202 -8.89 -12.37 -11.53
CA ARG A 202 -10.14 -11.68 -11.96
C ARG A 202 -11.40 -12.51 -11.76
N GLY A 203 -11.32 -13.83 -11.88
CA GLY A 203 -12.47 -14.71 -11.72
C GLY A 203 -12.94 -14.89 -10.28
N ASP A 204 -12.05 -14.65 -9.30
CA ASP A 204 -12.27 -14.98 -7.89
C ASP A 204 -12.28 -13.76 -6.98
N SER A 205 -11.86 -12.61 -7.50
CA SER A 205 -11.77 -11.36 -6.76
C SER A 205 -13.14 -10.73 -6.55
N THR A 206 -13.38 -10.27 -5.31
CA THR A 206 -14.46 -9.35 -4.97
C THR A 206 -13.92 -8.26 -4.07
N TRP A 207 -14.54 -7.07 -4.12
CA TRP A 207 -14.17 -5.98 -3.21
C TRP A 207 -14.17 -6.41 -1.74
N ALA A 208 -15.18 -7.15 -1.30
CA ALA A 208 -15.32 -7.61 0.08
C ALA A 208 -14.17 -8.55 0.49
N LYS A 209 -13.75 -9.47 -0.38
CA LYS A 209 -12.57 -10.33 -0.13
C LYS A 209 -11.31 -9.49 0.03
N GLY A 210 -11.08 -8.51 -0.86
CA GLY A 210 -9.93 -7.63 -0.77
C GLY A 210 -9.90 -6.81 0.52
N ALA A 211 -11.02 -6.18 0.88
CA ALA A 211 -11.13 -5.33 2.04
C ALA A 211 -10.96 -6.10 3.37
N LEU A 212 -11.62 -7.25 3.53
CA LEU A 212 -11.62 -8.04 4.77
C LEU A 212 -10.33 -8.86 4.97
N LEU A 213 -9.53 -9.05 3.94
CA LEU A 213 -8.24 -9.76 4.02
C LEU A 213 -7.05 -8.82 4.24
N THR A 214 -7.30 -7.58 4.62
CA THR A 214 -6.29 -6.71 5.23
C THR A 214 -6.10 -7.05 6.71
N VAL A 215 -5.04 -6.54 7.34
CA VAL A 215 -4.66 -6.92 8.71
C VAL A 215 -4.57 -5.70 9.61
N ASP A 216 -5.25 -5.74 10.74
CA ASP A 216 -5.05 -4.78 11.82
C ASP A 216 -3.81 -5.18 12.64
N ARG A 217 -2.90 -4.23 12.90
CA ARG A 217 -1.74 -4.40 13.78
C ARG A 217 -1.59 -3.20 14.70
N SER A 218 -1.36 -3.46 15.99
CA SER A 218 -1.08 -2.38 16.95
C SER A 218 0.38 -1.98 16.91
N TYR A 219 0.62 -0.69 16.77
CA TYR A 219 1.95 -0.07 16.82
C TYR A 219 2.30 0.48 18.21
N GLY A 220 1.51 0.11 19.23
CA GLY A 220 1.61 0.61 20.58
C GLY A 220 0.92 1.97 20.78
N PRO A 221 0.67 2.37 22.03
CA PRO A 221 -0.19 3.52 22.32
C PRO A 221 0.32 4.83 21.75
N LEU A 222 1.64 5.07 21.80
CA LEU A 222 2.24 6.30 21.31
C LEU A 222 2.12 6.45 19.80
N LEU A 223 2.50 5.40 19.02
CA LEU A 223 2.43 5.48 17.56
C LEU A 223 0.99 5.39 17.05
N ASN A 224 0.13 4.62 17.69
CA ASN A 224 -1.29 4.63 17.38
C ASN A 224 -1.90 6.03 17.58
N PHE A 225 -1.54 6.75 18.63
CA PHE A 225 -1.97 8.13 18.85
C PHE A 225 -1.39 9.08 17.79
N LEU A 226 -0.07 9.08 17.59
CA LEU A 226 0.61 10.00 16.65
C LEU A 226 0.24 9.78 15.18
N HIS A 227 -0.18 8.57 14.82
CA HIS A 227 -0.53 8.16 13.45
C HIS A 227 -2.03 7.85 13.31
N HIS A 228 -2.86 8.37 14.24
CA HIS A 228 -4.32 8.28 14.20
C HIS A 228 -4.88 6.85 14.07
N GLY A 229 -4.18 5.84 14.58
CA GLY A 229 -4.61 4.44 14.59
C GLY A 229 -4.63 3.75 13.23
N ILE A 230 -4.07 4.34 12.17
CA ILE A 230 -4.16 3.86 10.78
C ILE A 230 -3.82 2.37 10.61
N GLY A 231 -2.83 1.86 11.34
CA GLY A 231 -2.44 0.46 11.28
C GLY A 231 -3.29 -0.47 12.14
N ALA A 232 -3.92 0.04 13.20
CA ALA A 232 -4.71 -0.75 14.15
C ALA A 232 -6.19 -0.84 13.78
N THR A 233 -6.65 -0.03 12.82
CA THR A 233 -8.04 0.06 12.34
C THR A 233 -8.13 -0.10 10.81
N HIS A 234 -7.17 -0.79 10.22
CA HIS A 234 -6.98 -0.83 8.78
C HIS A 234 -8.06 -1.63 8.04
N VAL A 235 -8.53 -2.73 8.63
CA VAL A 235 -9.65 -3.50 8.08
C VAL A 235 -10.92 -2.62 8.01
N CYS A 236 -11.22 -1.87 9.08
CA CYS A 236 -12.34 -0.93 9.09
C CYS A 236 -12.19 0.14 8.02
N HIS A 237 -10.97 0.67 7.84
CA HIS A 237 -10.63 1.64 6.82
C HIS A 237 -10.86 1.08 5.39
N HIS A 238 -10.47 -0.16 5.10
CA HIS A 238 -10.75 -0.78 3.80
C HIS A 238 -12.22 -1.12 3.56
N VAL A 239 -12.96 -1.45 4.61
CA VAL A 239 -14.41 -1.71 4.51
C VAL A 239 -15.19 -0.41 4.30
N ASN A 240 -14.79 0.68 4.94
CA ASN A 240 -15.42 2.00 4.70
C ASN A 240 -14.42 3.14 4.95
N PRO A 241 -13.68 3.57 3.93
CA PRO A 241 -12.65 4.60 4.07
C PRO A 241 -13.21 6.01 4.36
N SER A 242 -14.53 6.22 4.28
CA SER A 242 -15.17 7.47 4.66
C SER A 242 -15.40 7.63 6.17
N ILE A 243 -15.10 6.60 6.97
CA ILE A 243 -15.10 6.69 8.44
C ILE A 243 -13.83 7.44 8.88
N PRO A 244 -13.94 8.63 9.50
CA PRO A 244 -12.78 9.36 9.96
C PRO A 244 -12.07 8.62 11.10
N HIS A 245 -10.75 8.85 11.24
CA HIS A 245 -9.88 8.12 12.18
C HIS A 245 -10.39 8.12 13.63
N TYR A 246 -11.00 9.20 14.10
CA TYR A 246 -11.54 9.28 15.47
C TYR A 246 -12.75 8.36 15.72
N ASN A 247 -13.42 7.89 14.65
CA ASN A 247 -14.48 6.88 14.68
C ASN A 247 -14.01 5.47 14.27
N ALA A 248 -12.82 5.34 13.68
CA ALA A 248 -12.32 4.08 13.14
C ALA A 248 -12.16 3.00 14.21
N TRP A 249 -11.77 3.37 15.44
CA TRP A 249 -11.70 2.44 16.57
C TRP A 249 -13.05 1.84 16.92
N ARG A 250 -14.12 2.66 16.93
CA ARG A 250 -15.49 2.18 17.15
C ARG A 250 -15.97 1.29 16.02
N GLY A 251 -15.67 1.67 14.77
CA GLY A 251 -15.94 0.85 13.59
C GLY A 251 -15.25 -0.50 13.65
N THR A 252 -13.97 -0.53 14.00
CA THR A 252 -13.19 -1.77 14.18
C THR A 252 -13.77 -2.67 15.27
N ALA A 253 -14.16 -2.10 16.41
CA ALA A 253 -14.80 -2.87 17.50
C ALA A 253 -16.12 -3.51 17.03
N LEU A 254 -16.95 -2.78 16.31
CA LEU A 254 -18.21 -3.29 15.75
C LEU A 254 -17.98 -4.39 14.71
N LEU A 255 -17.00 -4.20 13.81
CA LEU A 255 -16.64 -5.22 12.82
C LEU A 255 -16.15 -6.51 13.49
N ARG A 256 -15.27 -6.42 14.48
CA ARG A 256 -14.78 -7.59 15.25
C ARG A 256 -15.90 -8.30 16.00
N GLN A 257 -16.84 -7.55 16.55
CA GLN A 257 -18.00 -8.13 17.23
C GLN A 257 -18.92 -8.87 16.26
N ARG A 258 -19.16 -8.31 15.08
CA ARG A 258 -20.10 -8.88 14.09
C ARG A 258 -19.48 -9.95 13.20
N PHE A 259 -18.19 -9.84 12.93
CA PHE A 259 -17.45 -10.70 12.00
C PHE A 259 -16.11 -11.16 12.61
N PRO A 260 -16.12 -11.83 13.78
CA PRO A 260 -14.89 -12.16 14.53
C PRO A 260 -13.92 -13.06 13.74
N LEU A 261 -14.42 -13.86 12.81
CA LEU A 261 -13.62 -14.75 11.99
C LEU A 261 -13.08 -14.11 10.70
N LEU A 262 -13.62 -12.93 10.32
CA LEU A 262 -13.23 -12.24 9.08
C LEU A 262 -12.27 -11.08 9.33
N VAL A 263 -12.35 -10.43 10.51
CA VAL A 263 -11.49 -9.28 10.83
C VAL A 263 -10.18 -9.77 11.41
N ARG A 264 -9.12 -9.66 10.62
CA ARG A 264 -7.80 -10.15 10.98
C ARG A 264 -7.10 -9.18 11.92
N TYR A 265 -6.53 -9.72 13.00
CA TYR A 265 -5.66 -9.00 13.91
C TYR A 265 -4.40 -9.81 14.17
N ASP A 266 -3.24 -9.21 13.92
CA ASP A 266 -1.95 -9.80 14.22
C ASP A 266 -1.31 -9.09 15.42
N PRO A 267 -1.17 -9.77 16.59
CA PRO A 267 -0.54 -9.21 17.76
C PRO A 267 0.98 -9.24 17.74
N THR A 268 1.59 -9.79 16.68
CA THR A 268 3.06 -9.91 16.58
C THR A 268 3.70 -8.52 16.65
N PRO A 269 4.75 -8.33 17.46
CA PRO A 269 5.49 -7.07 17.51
C PRO A 269 5.98 -6.65 16.12
N ILE A 270 5.84 -5.36 15.80
CA ILE A 270 6.11 -4.81 14.46
C ILE A 270 7.48 -5.19 13.90
N PRO A 271 8.61 -5.12 14.64
CA PRO A 271 9.90 -5.56 14.11
C PRO A 271 9.93 -7.04 13.69
N GLN A 272 9.29 -7.91 14.48
CA GLN A 272 9.21 -9.34 14.17
C GLN A 272 8.32 -9.60 12.95
N ALA A 273 7.17 -8.90 12.84
CA ALA A 273 6.29 -8.98 11.70
C ALA A 273 7.00 -8.52 10.41
N LEU A 274 7.74 -7.40 10.46
CA LEU A 274 8.55 -6.92 9.34
C LEU A 274 9.61 -7.93 8.91
N CYS A 275 10.36 -8.51 9.85
CA CYS A 275 11.36 -9.54 9.53
C CYS A 275 10.71 -10.79 8.92
N ARG A 276 9.56 -11.24 9.46
CA ARG A 276 8.80 -12.38 8.95
C ARG A 276 8.38 -12.15 7.50
N ILE A 277 7.74 -11.01 7.23
CA ILE A 277 7.23 -10.68 5.91
C ILE A 277 8.37 -10.50 4.91
N ALA A 278 9.41 -9.74 5.27
CA ALA A 278 10.55 -9.48 4.40
C ALA A 278 11.30 -10.76 3.99
N SER A 279 11.37 -11.75 4.88
CA SER A 279 12.09 -13.00 4.61
C SER A 279 11.24 -14.07 3.92
N ARG A 280 9.89 -14.01 4.02
CA ARG A 280 9.02 -15.12 3.60
C ARG A 280 7.98 -14.74 2.55
N CYS A 281 7.56 -13.46 2.47
CA CYS A 281 6.48 -13.03 1.58
C CYS A 281 7.03 -12.31 0.34
N ALA A 282 7.91 -12.95 -0.42
CA ALA A 282 8.58 -12.33 -1.56
C ALA A 282 7.91 -12.61 -2.91
N VAL A 283 7.17 -13.71 -3.03
CA VAL A 283 6.47 -14.15 -4.23
C VAL A 283 5.14 -14.79 -3.87
N VAL A 284 4.23 -14.87 -4.85
CA VAL A 284 2.96 -15.59 -4.71
C VAL A 284 2.98 -16.84 -5.57
N TYR A 285 2.56 -17.97 -4.99
CA TYR A 285 2.41 -19.24 -5.70
C TYR A 285 0.96 -19.42 -6.14
N GLN A 286 0.77 -20.06 -7.30
CA GLN A 286 -0.54 -20.53 -7.68
C GLN A 286 -0.91 -21.71 -6.76
N ALA A 287 -2.09 -21.68 -6.15
CA ALA A 287 -2.59 -22.81 -5.39
C ALA A 287 -2.62 -24.06 -6.32
N ARG A 288 -2.02 -25.15 -5.91
CA ARG A 288 -2.25 -26.44 -6.57
C ARG A 288 -3.71 -26.80 -6.33
N GLU A 289 -4.49 -26.98 -7.40
CA GLU A 289 -5.69 -27.79 -7.30
C GLU A 289 -5.25 -29.13 -6.69
N SER A 290 -5.69 -29.44 -5.50
CA SER A 290 -5.58 -30.78 -4.98
C SER A 290 -6.49 -31.66 -5.84
N LEU A 291 -5.90 -32.25 -6.87
CA LEU A 291 -6.50 -33.32 -7.68
C LEU A 291 -6.59 -34.60 -6.82
N ASP A 292 -7.35 -34.53 -5.74
CA ASP A 292 -7.97 -35.72 -5.17
C ASP A 292 -9.31 -35.93 -5.86
N LYS A 293 -9.22 -36.48 -7.08
CA LYS A 293 -10.34 -37.15 -7.75
C LYS A 293 -10.63 -38.46 -7.03
N GLY A 294 -11.19 -38.35 -5.86
CA GLY A 294 -11.67 -39.48 -5.10
C GLY A 294 -12.93 -39.11 -4.35
N SER A 295 -14.07 -39.35 -4.98
CA SER A 295 -15.39 -39.52 -4.33
C SER A 295 -15.82 -38.36 -3.41
N LEU A 296 -16.77 -37.55 -3.92
CA LEU A 296 -18.02 -37.29 -3.20
C LEU A 296 -18.93 -36.46 -4.09
N SER A 297 -19.98 -37.09 -4.55
CA SER A 297 -21.15 -36.45 -5.16
C SER A 297 -21.90 -35.62 -4.10
N GLY A 298 -22.19 -34.40 -4.43
CA GLY A 298 -23.22 -33.57 -3.75
C GLY A 298 -22.68 -32.62 -2.72
N SER A 299 -22.59 -31.39 -3.10
CA SER A 299 -22.97 -30.20 -2.34
C SER A 299 -22.11 -28.97 -2.67
N SER A 300 -22.83 -27.90 -2.97
CA SER A 300 -22.52 -26.47 -2.78
C SER A 300 -21.32 -25.84 -3.50
N GLU A 301 -21.66 -24.87 -4.31
CA GLU A 301 -20.83 -23.90 -5.06
C GLU A 301 -19.85 -23.04 -4.23
N LEU A 302 -19.51 -23.43 -3.00
CA LEU A 302 -18.67 -22.65 -2.08
C LEU A 302 -17.19 -23.07 -2.03
N GLU A 303 -16.76 -24.08 -2.79
CA GLU A 303 -15.42 -24.68 -2.66
C GLU A 303 -14.44 -24.42 -3.82
N ARG A 304 -14.61 -23.40 -4.63
CA ARG A 304 -13.60 -23.03 -5.62
C ARG A 304 -12.93 -21.71 -5.27
N VAL A 305 -11.98 -21.75 -4.36
CA VAL A 305 -11.07 -20.61 -4.13
C VAL A 305 -9.68 -21.03 -4.59
N PRO A 306 -9.20 -20.63 -5.77
CA PRO A 306 -7.79 -20.74 -6.10
C PRO A 306 -7.04 -19.71 -5.27
N LEU A 307 -6.50 -20.15 -4.16
CA LEU A 307 -5.71 -19.33 -3.26
C LEU A 307 -4.27 -19.28 -3.76
N ALA A 308 -3.82 -18.15 -4.22
CA ALA A 308 -2.39 -17.87 -4.28
C ALA A 308 -1.96 -17.47 -2.86
N VAL A 309 -1.08 -18.26 -2.25
CA VAL A 309 -0.62 -18.05 -0.87
C VAL A 309 0.82 -17.54 -0.92
N ASN A 310 1.13 -16.50 -0.14
CA ASN A 310 2.49 -16.01 0.05
C ASN A 310 3.25 -16.98 0.95
N CYS A 311 4.10 -17.86 0.39
CA CYS A 311 5.00 -18.70 1.19
C CYS A 311 6.31 -18.96 0.45
N LEU A 312 7.41 -18.72 1.14
CA LEU A 312 8.70 -19.36 0.91
C LEU A 312 8.95 -20.40 1.98
#